data_ac4c30d42c77d952116adc1cdba3bb07
#
_entry.id   ac4c30d42c77d952116adc1cdba3bb07
#
_cell.length_a   1.000
_cell.length_b   1.000
_cell.length_c   1.000
_cell.angle_alpha   90.00
_cell.angle_beta   90.00
_cell.angle_gamma   90.00
#
_symmetry.space_group_name_H-M   'P 1'
#
loop_
_entity.id
_entity.type
_entity.pdbx_description
1 polymer ?
#
loop_
_entity_poly.entity_id
_entity_poly.type
_entity_poly.pdbx_seq_one_letter_code
_entity_poly.pdbx_strand_id
1 'polypeptide(L)'
;METDLGFFVDLFTHTLGFWWVIIPTIFLGLIVGAIPGFSAANTIIILLPLTLAMEIEIGLVFMITLYCASRMGAGIPAILVNIPGTAGAAATPLDGYPMTKQGKGQQALAMSFVASTFGGLFTTILALAAMPLLAEVGYYMHSVEMIVVMLFGISLIASIASKEDRKSVV
;
A
#
# COMPACT_ATOMS: atom_id res chain seq x y z
N MET A 1 -14.64 23.57 -13.26
CA MET A 1 -14.75 22.35 -12.45
C MET A 1 -14.59 22.80 -11.01
N GLU A 2 -15.70 23.23 -10.40
CA GLU A 2 -15.71 23.69 -9.01
C GLU A 2 -15.52 22.45 -8.14
N THR A 3 -14.35 22.37 -7.54
CA THR A 3 -14.08 21.41 -6.47
C THR A 3 -14.80 21.91 -5.23
N ASP A 4 -16.12 21.73 -5.22
CA ASP A 4 -16.95 22.08 -4.08
C ASP A 4 -16.53 21.23 -2.88
N LEU A 5 -16.12 21.92 -1.82
CA LEU A 5 -15.83 21.27 -0.53
C LEU A 5 -17.02 20.38 -0.10
N GLY A 6 -18.24 20.76 -0.49
CA GLY A 6 -19.45 19.98 -0.30
C GLY A 6 -19.42 18.62 -0.97
N PHE A 7 -18.89 18.50 -2.19
CA PHE A 7 -18.75 17.23 -2.89
C PHE A 7 -17.82 16.26 -2.15
N PHE A 8 -16.70 16.76 -1.63
CA PHE A 8 -15.77 15.90 -0.86
C PHE A 8 -16.37 15.45 0.47
N VAL A 9 -17.11 16.32 1.16
CA VAL A 9 -17.79 15.98 2.42
C VAL A 9 -18.88 14.94 2.16
N ASP A 10 -19.64 15.09 1.08
CA ASP A 10 -20.69 14.14 0.71
C ASP A 10 -20.10 12.77 0.34
N LEU A 11 -19.05 12.76 -0.46
CA LEU A 11 -18.32 11.54 -0.81
C LEU A 11 -17.74 10.84 0.43
N PHE A 12 -17.19 11.60 1.36
CA PHE A 12 -16.62 11.06 2.60
C PHE A 12 -17.70 10.46 3.51
N THR A 13 -18.84 11.17 3.67
CA THR A 13 -19.96 10.67 4.49
C THR A 13 -20.60 9.43 3.86
N HIS A 14 -20.71 9.40 2.52
CA HIS A 14 -21.20 8.23 1.80
C HIS A 14 -20.28 7.01 1.99
N THR A 15 -18.96 7.22 1.88
CA THR A 15 -17.98 6.16 2.08
C THR A 15 -18.00 5.62 3.52
N LEU A 16 -18.21 6.48 4.53
CA LEU A 16 -18.38 6.06 5.91
C LEU A 16 -19.62 5.16 6.11
N GLY A 17 -20.63 5.24 5.25
CA GLY A 17 -21.78 4.34 5.26
C GLY A 17 -21.41 2.87 5.02
N PHE A 18 -20.26 2.60 4.39
CA PHE A 18 -19.75 1.25 4.13
C PHE A 18 -18.88 0.68 5.27
N TRP A 19 -18.98 1.23 6.49
CA TRP A 19 -18.19 0.77 7.64
C TRP A 19 -18.31 -0.74 7.90
N TRP A 20 -19.43 -1.34 7.58
CA TRP A 20 -19.69 -2.77 7.71
C TRP A 20 -18.84 -3.63 6.75
N VAL A 21 -18.36 -3.06 5.63
CA VAL A 21 -17.38 -3.69 4.72
C VAL A 21 -15.98 -3.33 5.15
N ILE A 22 -15.74 -2.06 5.51
CA ILE A 22 -14.42 -1.53 5.85
C ILE A 22 -13.81 -2.27 7.03
N ILE A 23 -14.55 -2.43 8.14
CA ILE A 23 -14.00 -3.06 9.36
C ILE A 23 -13.57 -4.51 9.14
N PRO A 24 -14.41 -5.42 8.60
CA PRO A 24 -13.97 -6.79 8.33
C PRO A 24 -12.80 -6.85 7.33
N THR A 25 -12.80 -5.95 6.33
CA THR A 25 -11.74 -5.90 5.32
C THR A 25 -10.40 -5.45 5.90
N ILE A 26 -10.40 -4.54 6.88
CA ILE A 26 -9.18 -4.17 7.60
C ILE A 26 -8.57 -5.39 8.29
N PHE A 27 -9.36 -6.16 9.04
CA PHE A 27 -8.88 -7.37 9.70
C PHE A 27 -8.35 -8.39 8.70
N LEU A 28 -9.08 -8.64 7.61
CA LEU A 28 -8.64 -9.54 6.55
C LEU A 28 -7.31 -9.06 5.94
N GLY A 29 -7.20 -7.78 5.62
CA GLY A 29 -5.99 -7.20 5.06
C GLY A 29 -4.78 -7.28 5.99
N LEU A 30 -4.96 -7.02 7.28
CA LEU A 30 -3.90 -7.15 8.28
C LEU A 30 -3.40 -8.59 8.38
N ILE A 31 -4.31 -9.57 8.41
CA ILE A 31 -3.96 -11.00 8.47
C ILE A 31 -3.18 -11.41 7.21
N VAL A 32 -3.69 -11.05 6.05
CA VAL A 32 -3.06 -11.36 4.76
C VAL A 32 -1.68 -10.72 4.64
N GLY A 33 -1.56 -9.44 5.03
CA GLY A 33 -0.29 -8.72 5.00
C GLY A 33 0.74 -9.30 5.97
N ALA A 34 0.30 -9.89 7.08
CA ALA A 34 1.17 -10.53 8.05
C ALA A 34 1.75 -11.87 7.56
N ILE A 35 1.24 -12.45 6.48
CA ILE A 35 1.77 -13.68 5.89
C ILE A 35 2.95 -13.32 4.97
N PRO A 36 4.20 -13.72 5.32
CA PRO A 36 5.37 -13.42 4.49
C PRO A 36 5.23 -14.02 3.08
N GLY A 37 5.54 -13.21 2.06
CA GLY A 37 5.45 -13.62 0.66
C GLY A 37 4.05 -13.52 0.04
N PHE A 38 3.02 -13.21 0.83
CA PHE A 38 1.66 -13.04 0.33
C PHE A 38 1.36 -11.54 0.16
N SER A 39 1.41 -11.04 -1.06
CA SER A 39 1.25 -9.62 -1.32
C SER A 39 -0.23 -9.20 -1.42
N ALA A 40 -0.50 -7.91 -1.16
CA ALA A 40 -1.83 -7.33 -1.39
C ALA A 40 -2.35 -7.58 -2.82
N ALA A 41 -1.46 -7.51 -3.82
CA ALA A 41 -1.82 -7.76 -5.22
C ALA A 41 -2.31 -9.20 -5.44
N ASN A 42 -1.62 -10.19 -4.88
CA ASN A 42 -2.04 -11.59 -4.98
C ASN A 42 -3.42 -11.81 -4.34
N THR A 43 -3.66 -11.18 -3.19
CA THR A 43 -4.96 -11.28 -2.50
C THR A 43 -6.08 -10.66 -3.33
N ILE A 44 -5.84 -9.49 -3.92
CA ILE A 44 -6.81 -8.82 -4.78
C ILE A 44 -7.16 -9.70 -5.98
N ILE A 45 -6.16 -10.33 -6.63
CA ILE A 45 -6.39 -11.23 -7.76
C ILE A 45 -7.25 -12.42 -7.35
N ILE A 46 -6.98 -13.03 -6.20
CA ILE A 46 -7.75 -14.18 -5.69
C ILE A 46 -9.18 -13.77 -5.35
N LEU A 47 -9.37 -12.58 -4.77
CA LEU A 47 -10.69 -12.09 -4.36
C LEU A 47 -11.42 -11.32 -5.48
N LEU A 48 -10.81 -11.14 -6.65
CA LEU A 48 -11.44 -10.45 -7.77
C LEU A 48 -12.81 -11.04 -8.16
N PRO A 49 -13.00 -12.37 -8.23
CA PRO A 49 -14.33 -12.91 -8.52
C PRO A 49 -15.39 -12.54 -7.49
N LEU A 50 -14.99 -12.39 -6.21
CA LEU A 50 -15.90 -11.96 -5.16
C LEU A 50 -16.30 -10.49 -5.35
N THR A 51 -15.35 -9.62 -5.70
CA THR A 51 -15.64 -8.20 -5.92
C THR A 51 -16.46 -7.93 -7.16
N LEU A 52 -16.37 -8.79 -8.19
CA LEU A 52 -17.23 -8.72 -9.37
C LEU A 52 -18.70 -9.07 -9.08
N ALA A 53 -18.98 -9.78 -7.99
CA ALA A 53 -20.33 -10.07 -7.53
C ALA A 53 -20.90 -8.96 -6.62
N MET A 54 -20.10 -7.97 -6.24
CA MET A 54 -20.51 -6.82 -5.42
C MET A 54 -20.90 -5.64 -6.31
N GLU A 55 -21.62 -4.69 -5.74
CA GLU A 55 -21.81 -3.38 -6.38
C GLU A 55 -20.44 -2.69 -6.56
N ILE A 56 -20.28 -1.95 -7.64
CA ILE A 56 -19.00 -1.35 -8.04
C ILE A 56 -18.38 -0.52 -6.91
N GLU A 57 -19.18 0.28 -6.23
CA GLU A 57 -18.72 1.14 -5.13
C GLU A 57 -18.21 0.32 -3.95
N ILE A 58 -18.96 -0.71 -3.54
CA ILE A 58 -18.58 -1.61 -2.44
C ILE A 58 -17.32 -2.38 -2.81
N GLY A 59 -17.23 -2.88 -4.04
CA GLY A 59 -16.06 -3.59 -4.55
C GLY A 59 -14.80 -2.73 -4.53
N LEU A 60 -14.91 -1.46 -4.95
CA LEU A 60 -13.79 -0.50 -4.91
C LEU A 60 -13.35 -0.19 -3.47
N VAL A 61 -14.30 0.09 -2.57
CA VAL A 61 -14.01 0.32 -1.14
C VAL A 61 -13.32 -0.89 -0.53
N PHE A 62 -13.83 -2.10 -0.81
CA PHE A 62 -13.23 -3.36 -0.36
C PHE A 62 -11.78 -3.52 -0.84
N MET A 63 -11.52 -3.35 -2.15
CA MET A 63 -10.19 -3.53 -2.72
C MET A 63 -9.17 -2.52 -2.18
N ILE A 64 -9.54 -1.24 -2.09
CA ILE A 64 -8.67 -0.18 -1.60
C ILE A 64 -8.36 -0.41 -0.11
N THR A 65 -9.38 -0.72 0.68
CA THR A 65 -9.22 -1.00 2.12
C THR A 65 -8.33 -2.22 2.34
N LEU A 66 -8.56 -3.30 1.59
CA LEU A 66 -7.75 -4.51 1.63
C LEU A 66 -6.28 -4.22 1.31
N TYR A 67 -6.03 -3.45 0.26
CA TYR A 67 -4.69 -3.05 -0.15
C TYR A 67 -3.98 -2.27 0.95
N CYS A 68 -4.61 -1.23 1.47
CA CYS A 68 -4.03 -0.39 2.54
C CYS A 68 -3.76 -1.19 3.81
N ALA A 69 -4.72 -2.00 4.25
CA ALA A 69 -4.59 -2.82 5.46
C ALA A 69 -3.51 -3.90 5.31
N SER A 70 -3.40 -4.54 4.14
CA SER A 70 -2.36 -5.52 3.86
C SER A 70 -0.95 -4.89 3.86
N ARG A 71 -0.81 -3.67 3.38
CA ARG A 71 0.46 -2.93 3.46
C ARG A 71 0.88 -2.63 4.89
N MET A 72 -0.07 -2.28 5.77
CA MET A 72 0.19 -2.11 7.21
C MET A 72 0.52 -3.45 7.87
N GLY A 73 -0.23 -4.50 7.54
CA GLY A 73 -0.02 -5.85 8.08
C GLY A 73 1.37 -6.42 7.80
N ALA A 74 1.95 -6.11 6.65
CA ALA A 74 3.29 -6.55 6.26
C ALA A 74 4.41 -6.04 7.19
N GLY A 75 4.18 -4.95 7.92
CA GLY A 75 5.10 -4.44 8.94
C GLY A 75 5.14 -5.29 10.22
N ILE A 76 4.10 -6.04 10.52
CA ILE A 76 4.01 -6.81 11.76
C ILE A 76 5.10 -7.88 11.84
N PRO A 77 5.22 -8.83 10.91
CA PRO A 77 6.28 -9.83 10.93
C PRO A 77 7.66 -9.22 10.71
N ALA A 78 7.77 -8.12 9.97
CA ALA A 78 9.01 -7.38 9.80
C ALA A 78 9.58 -6.90 11.14
N ILE A 79 8.75 -6.32 12.00
CA ILE A 79 9.13 -5.80 13.31
C ILE A 79 9.37 -6.92 14.32
N LEU A 80 8.49 -7.94 14.36
CA LEU A 80 8.51 -8.95 15.40
C LEU A 80 9.52 -10.07 15.15
N VAL A 81 9.66 -10.51 13.90
CA VAL A 81 10.46 -11.70 13.54
C VAL A 81 11.51 -11.44 12.46
N ASN A 82 11.73 -10.19 12.09
CA ASN A 82 12.71 -9.81 11.06
C ASN A 82 12.43 -10.39 9.66
N ILE A 83 11.17 -10.69 9.35
CA ILE A 83 10.77 -11.23 8.06
C ILE A 83 9.75 -10.27 7.45
N PRO A 84 10.13 -9.44 6.48
CA PRO A 84 9.18 -8.52 5.85
C PRO A 84 8.10 -9.29 5.09
N GLY A 85 6.83 -8.94 5.33
CA GLY A 85 5.69 -9.54 4.62
C GLY A 85 5.67 -9.19 3.13
N THR A 86 6.16 -8.01 2.78
CA THR A 86 6.26 -7.53 1.38
C THR A 86 7.56 -6.76 1.17
N ALA A 87 7.98 -6.61 -0.09
CA ALA A 87 9.15 -5.80 -0.44
C ALA A 87 9.06 -4.35 0.09
N GLY A 88 7.86 -3.78 0.17
CA GLY A 88 7.65 -2.44 0.74
C GLY A 88 7.92 -2.32 2.24
N ALA A 89 7.92 -3.43 2.96
CA ALA A 89 8.25 -3.48 4.38
C ALA A 89 9.72 -3.83 4.65
N ALA A 90 10.58 -3.92 3.62
CA ALA A 90 11.97 -4.37 3.73
C ALA A 90 12.85 -3.45 4.61
N ALA A 91 12.54 -2.17 4.69
CA ALA A 91 13.25 -1.22 5.57
C ALA A 91 12.78 -1.27 7.03
N THR A 92 11.56 -1.74 7.28
CA THR A 92 10.95 -1.75 8.62
C THR A 92 11.72 -2.57 9.66
N PRO A 93 12.32 -3.74 9.33
CA PRO A 93 13.09 -4.51 10.27
C PRO A 93 14.36 -3.83 10.77
N LEU A 94 14.92 -2.90 10.02
CA LEU A 94 16.22 -2.27 10.35
C LEU A 94 16.18 -1.62 11.74
N ASP A 95 15.11 -0.92 12.05
CA ASP A 95 14.91 -0.27 13.36
C ASP A 95 13.91 -1.03 14.24
N GLY A 96 12.87 -1.62 13.65
CA GLY A 96 11.78 -2.27 14.37
C GLY A 96 12.21 -3.56 15.08
N TYR A 97 12.99 -4.40 14.41
CA TYR A 97 13.44 -5.66 15.01
C TYR A 97 14.45 -5.48 16.16
N PRO A 98 15.46 -4.60 16.08
CA PRO A 98 16.30 -4.28 17.23
C PRO A 98 15.51 -3.78 18.46
N MET A 99 14.44 -3.00 18.24
CA MET A 99 13.54 -2.60 19.34
C MET A 99 12.81 -3.80 19.95
N THR A 100 12.38 -4.74 19.10
CA THR A 100 11.73 -5.98 19.56
C THR A 100 12.69 -6.83 20.39
N LYS A 101 13.97 -6.95 20.01
CA LYS A 101 15.00 -7.62 20.81
C LYS A 101 15.22 -7.00 22.18
N GLN A 102 14.98 -5.71 22.33
CA GLN A 102 15.04 -4.97 23.58
C GLN A 102 13.75 -5.09 24.44
N GLY A 103 12.78 -5.93 24.01
CA GLY A 103 11.49 -6.05 24.67
C GLY A 103 10.50 -4.92 24.35
N LYS A 104 10.81 -4.04 23.39
CA LYS A 104 10.00 -2.87 23.00
C LYS A 104 9.21 -3.09 21.70
N GLY A 105 8.86 -4.33 21.36
CA GLY A 105 8.17 -4.68 20.13
C GLY A 105 6.80 -4.00 19.99
N GLN A 106 6.05 -3.88 21.08
CA GLN A 106 4.76 -3.19 21.09
C GLN A 106 4.92 -1.69 20.76
N GLN A 107 5.97 -1.04 21.28
CA GLN A 107 6.26 0.36 20.99
C GLN A 107 6.66 0.54 19.51
N ALA A 108 7.45 -0.37 18.96
CA ALA A 108 7.85 -0.36 17.56
C ALA A 108 6.65 -0.52 16.62
N LEU A 109 5.72 -1.43 16.93
CA LEU A 109 4.47 -1.60 16.18
C LEU A 109 3.59 -0.35 16.25
N ALA A 110 3.37 0.18 17.46
CA ALA A 110 2.57 1.40 17.65
C ALA A 110 3.16 2.58 16.86
N MET A 111 4.47 2.76 16.92
CA MET A 111 5.16 3.83 16.19
C MET A 111 5.04 3.68 14.68
N SER A 112 5.16 2.44 14.16
CA SER A 112 4.98 2.13 12.74
C SER A 112 3.56 2.44 12.26
N PHE A 113 2.53 2.05 13.03
CA PHE A 113 1.14 2.31 12.68
C PHE A 113 0.79 3.80 12.73
N VAL A 114 1.24 4.50 13.77
CA VAL A 114 1.04 5.94 13.89
C VAL A 114 1.72 6.68 12.73
N ALA A 115 2.99 6.38 12.45
CA ALA A 115 3.72 6.98 11.34
C ALA A 115 3.05 6.69 9.98
N SER A 116 2.57 5.46 9.75
CA SER A 116 1.85 5.08 8.54
C SER A 116 0.52 5.82 8.40
N THR A 117 -0.19 6.05 9.51
CA THR A 117 -1.45 6.80 9.50
C THR A 117 -1.22 8.28 9.13
N PHE A 118 -0.26 8.93 9.77
CA PHE A 118 0.08 10.32 9.45
C PHE A 118 0.62 10.46 8.03
N GLY A 119 1.52 9.56 7.62
CA GLY A 119 2.05 9.54 6.25
C GLY A 119 0.95 9.31 5.22
N GLY A 120 0.03 8.39 5.48
CA GLY A 120 -1.11 8.11 4.62
C GLY A 120 -2.05 9.30 4.50
N LEU A 121 -2.42 9.95 5.60
CA LEU A 121 -3.25 11.16 5.58
C LEU A 121 -2.59 12.29 4.78
N PHE A 122 -1.31 12.57 5.06
CA PHE A 122 -0.58 13.61 4.34
C PHE A 122 -0.50 13.31 2.83
N THR A 123 -0.17 12.08 2.47
CA THR A 123 -0.07 11.65 1.07
C THR A 123 -1.44 11.70 0.37
N THR A 124 -2.53 11.35 1.07
CA THR A 124 -3.89 11.43 0.50
C THR A 124 -4.29 12.87 0.20
N ILE A 125 -4.02 13.81 1.13
CA ILE A 125 -4.28 15.23 0.91
C ILE A 125 -3.46 15.75 -0.27
N LEU A 126 -2.18 15.39 -0.34
CA LEU A 126 -1.31 15.78 -1.44
C LEU A 126 -1.78 15.19 -2.78
N ALA A 127 -2.21 13.93 -2.79
CA ALA A 127 -2.73 13.25 -3.97
C ALA A 127 -4.02 13.91 -4.46
N LEU A 128 -4.94 14.28 -3.56
CA LEU A 128 -6.17 15.00 -3.92
C LEU A 128 -5.85 16.38 -4.54
N ALA A 129 -4.89 17.12 -3.98
CA ALA A 129 -4.45 18.38 -4.52
C ALA A 129 -3.76 18.23 -5.90
N ALA A 130 -3.03 17.15 -6.12
CA ALA A 130 -2.34 16.86 -7.37
C ALA A 130 -3.22 16.14 -8.42
N MET A 131 -4.44 15.73 -8.05
CA MET A 131 -5.31 14.92 -8.91
C MET A 131 -5.57 15.51 -10.30
N PRO A 132 -5.85 16.82 -10.45
CA PRO A 132 -6.07 17.43 -11.77
C PRO A 132 -4.84 17.27 -12.68
N LEU A 133 -3.64 17.48 -12.12
CA LEU A 133 -2.37 17.33 -12.85
C LEU A 133 -2.11 15.87 -13.22
N LEU A 134 -2.36 14.93 -12.30
CA LEU A 134 -2.20 13.51 -12.53
C LEU A 134 -3.18 12.98 -13.59
N ALA A 135 -4.41 13.47 -13.59
CA ALA A 135 -5.42 13.13 -14.59
C ALA A 135 -5.00 13.59 -15.99
N GLU A 136 -4.43 14.79 -16.12
CA GLU A 136 -3.93 15.32 -17.39
C GLU A 136 -2.76 14.48 -17.91
N VAL A 137 -1.77 14.17 -17.06
CA VAL A 137 -0.67 13.28 -17.41
C VAL A 137 -1.18 11.91 -17.81
N GLY A 138 -2.12 11.33 -17.05
CA GLY A 138 -2.72 10.02 -17.35
C GLY A 138 -3.44 9.99 -18.70
N TYR A 139 -4.04 11.08 -19.12
CA TYR A 139 -4.70 11.18 -20.42
C TYR A 139 -3.72 11.06 -21.60
N TYR A 140 -2.50 11.57 -21.44
CA TYR A 140 -1.43 11.48 -22.44
C TYR A 140 -0.67 10.16 -22.39
N MET A 141 -0.78 9.38 -21.30
CA MET A 141 -0.10 8.08 -21.17
C MET A 141 -0.92 6.96 -21.82
N HIS A 142 -0.56 6.61 -23.04
CA HIS A 142 -1.12 5.46 -23.77
C HIS A 142 -0.30 4.18 -23.49
N SER A 143 -0.73 3.07 -24.06
CA SER A 143 -0.10 1.75 -23.83
C SER A 143 1.37 1.71 -24.23
N VAL A 144 1.79 2.50 -25.21
CA VAL A 144 3.19 2.55 -25.70
C VAL A 144 4.10 3.23 -24.67
N GLU A 145 3.66 4.36 -24.11
CA GLU A 145 4.39 5.09 -23.08
C GLU A 145 4.56 4.26 -21.80
N MET A 146 3.51 3.50 -21.43
CA MET A 146 3.58 2.58 -20.31
C MET A 146 4.63 1.48 -20.51
N ILE A 147 4.75 0.93 -21.72
CA ILE A 147 5.79 -0.07 -22.04
C ILE A 147 7.19 0.54 -21.88
N VAL A 148 7.39 1.77 -22.37
CA VAL A 148 8.69 2.48 -22.26
C VAL A 148 9.05 2.71 -20.78
N VAL A 149 8.09 3.16 -19.96
CA VAL A 149 8.30 3.35 -18.52
C VAL A 149 8.64 2.04 -17.81
N MET A 150 7.96 0.93 -18.17
CA MET A 150 8.26 -0.39 -17.62
C MET A 150 9.66 -0.87 -17.99
N LEU A 151 10.06 -0.72 -19.27
CA LEU A 151 11.41 -1.08 -19.73
C LEU A 151 12.48 -0.24 -19.04
N PHE A 152 12.23 1.06 -18.87
CA PHE A 152 13.13 1.93 -18.11
C PHE A 152 13.26 1.49 -16.65
N GLY A 153 12.15 1.15 -15.98
CA GLY A 153 12.15 0.62 -14.61
C GLY A 153 12.96 -0.68 -14.49
N ILE A 154 12.77 -1.62 -15.42
CA ILE A 154 13.52 -2.89 -15.44
C ILE A 154 15.01 -2.62 -15.67
N SER A 155 15.38 -1.70 -16.57
CA SER A 155 16.77 -1.35 -16.85
C SER A 155 17.46 -0.71 -15.64
N LEU A 156 16.75 0.12 -14.88
CA LEU A 156 17.25 0.69 -13.61
C LEU A 156 17.53 -0.39 -12.58
N ILE A 157 16.58 -1.32 -12.39
CA ILE A 157 16.73 -2.42 -11.44
C ILE A 157 17.93 -3.30 -11.83
N ALA A 158 18.06 -3.66 -13.11
CA ALA A 158 19.18 -4.42 -13.63
C ALA A 158 20.52 -3.71 -13.43
N SER A 159 20.57 -2.38 -13.62
CA SER A 159 21.76 -1.57 -13.38
C SER A 159 22.18 -1.54 -11.90
N ILE A 160 21.21 -1.48 -10.97
CA ILE A 160 21.47 -1.50 -9.54
C ILE A 160 21.95 -2.88 -9.10
N ALA A 161 21.27 -3.95 -9.53
CA ALA A 161 21.65 -5.33 -9.23
C ALA A 161 23.07 -5.66 -9.72
N SER A 162 23.45 -5.23 -10.91
CA SER A 162 24.80 -5.47 -11.47
C SER A 162 25.92 -4.78 -10.70
N LYS A 163 25.62 -3.68 -9.98
CA LYS A 163 26.60 -3.00 -9.11
C LYS A 163 26.82 -3.71 -7.79
N GLU A 164 25.82 -4.42 -7.29
CA GLU A 164 25.90 -5.12 -6.02
C GLU A 164 26.70 -6.43 -6.17
N ASP A 165 26.51 -7.16 -7.27
CA ASP A 165 27.29 -8.35 -7.61
C ASP A 165 28.79 -8.08 -7.77
N ARG A 166 29.16 -6.88 -8.26
CA ARG A 166 30.58 -6.51 -8.37
C ARG A 166 31.25 -6.21 -7.03
N LYS A 167 30.49 -5.87 -5.98
CA LYS A 167 31.04 -5.62 -4.63
C LYS A 167 31.17 -6.89 -3.81
N SER A 168 30.47 -7.97 -4.17
CA SER A 168 30.55 -9.27 -3.47
C SER A 168 31.65 -10.18 -3.99
N VAL A 169 32.37 -9.80 -5.06
CA VAL A 169 33.45 -10.58 -5.71
C VAL A 169 34.85 -10.02 -5.40
N VAL A 170 34.97 -8.96 -4.60
CA VAL A 170 36.23 -8.41 -4.08
C VAL A 170 36.29 -8.57 -2.57
#